data_7e80c7ad404e42e7c0cc973f5158fb0d
#
_entry.id   7e80c7ad404e42e7c0cc973f5158fb0d
#
_cell.length_a   1.000
_cell.length_b   1.000
_cell.length_c   1.000
_cell.angle_alpha   90.00
_cell.angle_beta   90.00
_cell.angle_gamma   90.00
#
_symmetry.space_group_name_H-M   'P 1'
#
loop_
_entity.id
_entity.type
_entity.pdbx_description
1 polymer ?
#
loop_
_entity_poly.entity_id
_entity_poly.type
_entity_poly.pdbx_seq_one_letter_code
_entity_poly.pdbx_strand_id
1 'polypeptide(L)'
;KDHVQMGVAGGFAQACHGEAQPLKRMQEGDGILYYSSKRYFGKEEKCQAFTAIGRVKDEEVYAFQMSENFCPFRRNITFVDCEETPIADLIELLDFIPNKKAWGYPFRFGILEISENDFKLIASKMLHNDLSALNF
;
A
#
# COMPACT_ATOMS: atom_id res chain seq x y z
N LYS A 1 -3.58 7.80 -5.83
CA LYS A 1 -3.14 6.83 -6.86
C LYS A 1 -1.93 7.32 -7.64
N ASP A 2 -1.86 8.61 -7.98
CA ASP A 2 -0.70 9.15 -8.71
C ASP A 2 0.60 9.00 -7.92
N HIS A 3 0.57 9.22 -6.60
CA HIS A 3 1.74 8.99 -5.73
C HIS A 3 2.12 7.51 -5.69
N VAL A 4 1.12 6.62 -5.67
CA VAL A 4 1.34 5.17 -5.70
C VAL A 4 2.01 4.76 -7.01
N GLN A 5 1.56 5.28 -8.12
CA GLN A 5 2.13 4.98 -9.44
C GLN A 5 3.59 5.42 -9.54
N MET A 6 3.94 6.56 -8.95
CA MET A 6 5.33 7.02 -8.89
C MET A 6 6.19 6.03 -8.10
N GLY A 7 5.72 5.56 -6.95
CA GLY A 7 6.43 4.58 -6.14
C GLY A 7 6.59 3.24 -6.85
N VAL A 8 5.55 2.76 -7.53
CA VAL A 8 5.62 1.51 -8.30
C VAL A 8 6.65 1.61 -9.42
N ALA A 9 6.64 2.70 -10.17
CA ALA A 9 7.60 2.91 -11.26
C ALA A 9 9.04 2.99 -10.74
N GLY A 10 9.25 3.56 -9.56
CA GLY A 10 10.58 3.68 -8.95
C GLY A 10 10.98 2.50 -8.07
N GLY A 11 10.07 1.57 -7.77
CA GLY A 11 10.34 0.41 -6.92
C GLY A 11 10.53 0.77 -5.44
N PHE A 12 9.79 1.75 -4.93
CA PHE A 12 9.93 2.19 -3.54
C PHE A 12 8.58 2.52 -2.89
N ALA A 13 8.58 2.50 -1.55
CA ALA A 13 7.50 3.02 -0.71
C ALA A 13 8.00 4.27 0.03
N GLN A 14 7.11 5.24 0.16
CA GLN A 14 7.35 6.48 0.89
C GLN A 14 6.13 6.73 1.77
N ALA A 15 6.37 6.81 3.08
CA ALA A 15 5.27 6.99 4.03
C ALA A 15 4.81 8.44 4.06
N CYS A 16 3.68 8.65 4.73
CA CYS A 16 3.08 9.96 4.94
C CYS A 16 4.12 10.94 5.49
N HIS A 17 4.23 12.12 4.87
CA HIS A 17 5.20 13.16 5.20
C HIS A 17 6.67 12.73 5.10
N GLY A 18 6.95 11.59 4.44
CA GLY A 18 8.31 11.12 4.21
C GLY A 18 9.08 10.69 5.45
N GLU A 19 8.39 10.36 6.55
CA GLU A 19 9.02 9.94 7.80
C GLU A 19 9.60 8.53 7.73
N ALA A 20 10.66 8.28 8.51
CA ALA A 20 11.34 6.99 8.52
C ALA A 20 10.64 5.94 9.38
N GLN A 21 10.01 6.32 10.49
CA GLN A 21 9.48 5.37 11.48
C GLN A 21 8.49 4.34 10.90
N PRO A 22 7.50 4.72 10.08
CA PRO A 22 6.61 3.73 9.50
C PRO A 22 7.34 2.71 8.62
N LEU A 23 8.38 3.16 7.91
CA LEU A 23 9.16 2.29 7.01
C LEU A 23 10.06 1.33 7.78
N LYS A 24 10.56 1.75 8.95
CA LYS A 24 11.42 0.92 9.79
C LYS A 24 10.69 -0.25 10.44
N ARG A 25 9.36 -0.18 10.55
CA ARG A 25 8.56 -1.28 11.10
C ARG A 25 8.46 -2.46 10.17
N MET A 26 8.69 -2.25 8.88
CA MET A 26 8.62 -3.32 7.87
C MET A 26 9.87 -4.19 7.94
N GLN A 27 9.70 -5.47 7.64
CA GLN A 27 10.78 -6.45 7.53
C GLN A 27 10.90 -6.90 6.08
N GLU A 28 12.12 -7.28 5.67
CA GLU A 28 12.33 -7.87 4.36
C GLU A 28 11.37 -9.05 4.16
N GLY A 29 10.70 -9.06 3.01
CA GLY A 29 9.75 -10.10 2.68
C GLY A 29 8.32 -9.83 3.12
N ASP A 30 8.08 -8.78 3.93
CA ASP A 30 6.71 -8.42 4.29
C ASP A 30 5.91 -8.06 3.06
N GLY A 31 4.65 -8.48 3.02
CA GLY A 31 3.70 -8.05 2.00
C GLY A 31 3.28 -6.60 2.23
N ILE A 32 3.10 -5.86 1.15
CA ILE A 32 2.64 -4.49 1.21
C ILE A 32 1.52 -4.26 0.20
N LEU A 33 0.49 -3.54 0.62
CA LEU A 33 -0.63 -3.13 -0.20
C LEU A 33 -0.79 -1.63 -0.14
N TYR A 34 -1.17 -1.04 -1.25
CA TYR A 34 -1.59 0.36 -1.27
C TYR A 34 -3.09 0.46 -1.48
N TYR A 35 -3.71 1.26 -0.65
CA TYR A 35 -5.09 1.70 -0.82
C TYR A 35 -5.09 3.16 -1.26
N SER A 36 -5.84 3.46 -2.31
CA SER A 36 -5.96 4.81 -2.83
C SER A 36 -7.40 5.28 -2.70
N SER A 37 -7.63 6.32 -1.90
CA SER A 37 -8.97 6.90 -1.75
C SER A 37 -9.37 7.75 -2.93
N LYS A 38 -8.39 8.41 -3.58
CA LYS A 38 -8.60 9.29 -4.74
C LYS A 38 -7.65 8.92 -5.86
N ARG A 39 -8.07 9.18 -7.11
CA ARG A 39 -7.22 8.92 -8.29
C ARG A 39 -6.04 9.88 -8.37
N TYR A 40 -6.27 11.14 -8.01
CA TYR A 40 -5.24 12.17 -8.07
C TYR A 40 -5.18 12.91 -6.75
N PHE A 41 -3.97 13.21 -6.30
CA PHE A 41 -3.75 13.96 -5.07
C PHE A 41 -4.41 15.34 -5.19
N GLY A 42 -5.20 15.71 -4.17
CA GLY A 42 -5.89 16.99 -4.12
C GLY A 42 -7.11 17.13 -5.04
N LYS A 43 -7.48 16.07 -5.77
CA LYS A 43 -8.67 16.07 -6.63
C LYS A 43 -9.83 15.36 -5.95
N GLU A 44 -11.05 15.65 -6.42
CA GLU A 44 -12.27 15.08 -5.85
C GLU A 44 -12.61 13.69 -6.37
N GLU A 45 -12.04 13.27 -7.49
CA GLU A 45 -12.35 11.97 -8.09
C GLU A 45 -11.97 10.83 -7.16
N LYS A 46 -12.95 10.03 -6.77
CA LYS A 46 -12.77 8.90 -5.86
C LYS A 46 -12.17 7.71 -6.58
N CYS A 47 -11.26 7.01 -5.92
CA CYS A 47 -10.74 5.72 -6.35
C CYS A 47 -11.27 4.60 -5.46
N GLN A 48 -11.05 4.70 -4.17
CA GLN A 48 -11.51 3.75 -3.15
C GLN A 48 -11.19 2.29 -3.52
N ALA A 49 -9.93 2.05 -3.87
CA ALA A 49 -9.48 0.75 -4.35
C ALA A 49 -8.06 0.44 -3.89
N PHE A 50 -7.74 -0.86 -3.85
CA PHE A 50 -6.37 -1.32 -3.70
C PHE A 50 -5.69 -1.22 -5.06
N THR A 51 -4.56 -0.50 -5.13
CA THR A 51 -3.97 -0.08 -6.40
C THR A 51 -2.55 -0.58 -6.65
N ALA A 52 -1.88 -1.12 -5.63
CA ALA A 52 -0.56 -1.71 -5.79
C ALA A 52 -0.32 -2.79 -4.74
N ILE A 53 0.50 -3.77 -5.09
CA ILE A 53 0.87 -4.87 -4.22
C ILE A 53 2.31 -5.28 -4.49
N GLY A 54 3.03 -5.67 -3.43
CA GLY A 54 4.39 -6.12 -3.55
C GLY A 54 4.93 -6.67 -2.25
N ARG A 55 6.26 -6.81 -2.19
CA ARG A 55 6.98 -7.26 -1.00
C ARG A 55 8.13 -6.33 -0.71
N VAL A 56 8.43 -6.14 0.58
CA VAL A 56 9.60 -5.37 1.02
C VAL A 56 10.86 -6.08 0.53
N LYS A 57 11.68 -5.38 -0.26
CA LYS A 57 12.79 -5.96 -0.99
C LYS A 57 14.01 -6.23 -0.13
N ASP A 58 14.29 -5.34 0.83
CA ASP A 58 15.49 -5.42 1.66
C ASP A 58 15.25 -4.75 3.02
N GLU A 59 16.28 -4.70 3.87
CA GLU A 59 16.18 -4.09 5.21
C GLU A 59 16.58 -2.61 5.22
N GLU A 60 16.85 -2.00 4.07
CA GLU A 60 17.34 -0.64 3.98
C GLU A 60 16.23 0.39 3.98
N VAL A 61 16.32 1.37 4.88
CA VAL A 61 15.53 2.60 4.84
C VAL A 61 16.49 3.74 4.50
N TYR A 62 16.24 4.47 3.44
CA TYR A 62 17.16 5.50 2.95
C TYR A 62 16.45 6.82 2.71
N ALA A 63 17.22 7.91 2.74
CA ALA A 63 16.73 9.24 2.42
C ALA A 63 16.94 9.53 0.94
N PHE A 64 15.99 10.21 0.31
CA PHE A 64 16.08 10.61 -1.08
C PHE A 64 15.69 12.07 -1.26
N GLN A 65 16.61 12.89 -1.79
CA GLN A 65 16.35 14.30 -2.00
C GLN A 65 15.44 14.51 -3.19
N MET A 66 14.17 14.85 -2.93
CA MET A 66 13.17 15.10 -3.98
C MET A 66 13.17 16.56 -4.45
N SER A 67 13.39 17.49 -3.51
CA SER A 67 13.43 18.91 -3.78
C SER A 67 14.36 19.59 -2.78
N GLU A 68 14.62 20.87 -2.96
CA GLU A 68 15.50 21.64 -2.08
C GLU A 68 15.10 21.52 -0.61
N ASN A 69 13.79 21.48 -0.32
CA ASN A 69 13.24 21.48 1.04
C ASN A 69 12.60 20.16 1.44
N PHE A 70 12.73 19.12 0.65
CA PHE A 70 12.06 17.85 0.95
C PHE A 70 12.98 16.65 0.65
N CYS A 71 13.37 15.97 1.73
CA CYS A 71 14.21 14.76 1.66
C CYS A 71 13.55 13.63 2.44
N PRO A 72 12.52 12.99 1.84
CA PRO A 72 11.81 11.91 2.54
C PRO A 72 12.62 10.65 2.63
N PHE A 73 12.23 9.78 3.58
CA PHE A 73 12.76 8.43 3.64
C PHE A 73 11.95 7.48 2.76
N ARG A 74 12.64 6.50 2.20
CA ARG A 74 12.06 5.49 1.31
C ARG A 74 12.53 4.10 1.68
N ARG A 75 11.78 3.12 1.23
CA ARG A 75 12.13 1.72 1.37
C ARG A 75 11.87 1.00 0.05
N ASN A 76 12.81 0.14 -0.36
CA ASN A 76 12.68 -0.57 -1.64
C ASN A 76 11.61 -1.65 -1.57
N ILE A 77 10.79 -1.71 -2.60
CA ILE A 77 9.67 -2.65 -2.73
C ILE A 77 9.80 -3.37 -4.07
N THR A 78 9.61 -4.68 -4.05
CA THR A 78 9.42 -5.45 -5.28
C THR A 78 7.93 -5.50 -5.54
N PHE A 79 7.45 -4.65 -6.45
CA PHE A 79 6.06 -4.62 -6.87
C PHE A 79 5.78 -5.70 -7.91
N VAL A 80 4.55 -6.19 -7.93
CA VAL A 80 4.08 -7.11 -8.97
C VAL A 80 2.90 -6.49 -9.72
N ASP A 81 2.75 -6.86 -10.98
CA ASP A 81 1.62 -6.41 -11.79
C ASP A 81 0.33 -6.92 -11.17
N CYS A 82 -0.66 -6.07 -11.09
CA CYS A 82 -1.93 -6.40 -10.46
C CYS A 82 -3.07 -5.62 -11.10
N GLU A 83 -4.28 -6.07 -10.81
CA GLU A 83 -5.49 -5.36 -11.20
C GLU A 83 -5.98 -4.51 -10.04
N GLU A 84 -6.37 -3.27 -10.33
CA GLU A 84 -6.98 -2.37 -9.36
C GLU A 84 -8.27 -3.01 -8.83
N THR A 85 -8.40 -3.11 -7.50
CA THR A 85 -9.51 -3.83 -6.87
C THR A 85 -10.29 -2.90 -5.95
N PRO A 86 -11.53 -2.55 -6.31
CA PRO A 86 -12.37 -1.70 -5.45
C PRO A 86 -12.62 -2.34 -4.10
N ILE A 87 -12.58 -1.53 -3.03
CA ILE A 87 -12.80 -2.02 -1.67
C ILE A 87 -14.26 -2.40 -1.41
N ALA A 88 -15.19 -1.86 -2.17
CA ALA A 88 -16.62 -2.02 -1.91
C ALA A 88 -17.05 -3.48 -1.72
N ASP A 89 -16.50 -4.38 -2.52
CA ASP A 89 -16.85 -5.80 -2.46
C ASP A 89 -16.15 -6.56 -1.33
N LEU A 90 -15.19 -5.92 -0.65
CA LEU A 90 -14.37 -6.55 0.38
C LEU A 90 -14.68 -6.08 1.80
N ILE A 91 -15.38 -4.97 1.96
CA ILE A 91 -15.61 -4.32 3.26
C ILE A 91 -16.14 -5.32 4.30
N GLU A 92 -17.13 -6.11 3.94
CA GLU A 92 -17.76 -7.06 4.86
C GLU A 92 -16.85 -8.24 5.24
N LEU A 93 -15.81 -8.50 4.45
CA LEU A 93 -14.94 -9.66 4.59
C LEU A 93 -13.64 -9.36 5.33
N LEU A 94 -13.26 -8.08 5.44
CA LEU A 94 -11.97 -7.69 6.00
C LEU A 94 -12.03 -7.56 7.52
N ASP A 95 -11.18 -8.29 8.21
CA ASP A 95 -11.13 -8.31 9.68
C ASP A 95 -10.63 -6.99 10.27
N PHE A 96 -9.74 -6.28 9.55
CA PHE A 96 -9.20 -5.03 10.06
C PHE A 96 -10.18 -3.86 10.00
N ILE A 97 -11.38 -4.09 9.47
CA ILE A 97 -12.46 -3.11 9.44
C ILE A 97 -13.56 -3.57 10.41
N PRO A 98 -13.44 -3.24 11.71
CA PRO A 98 -14.40 -3.74 12.70
C PRO A 98 -15.79 -3.09 12.59
N ASN A 99 -15.83 -1.82 12.18
CA ASN A 99 -17.08 -1.10 11.99
C ASN A 99 -17.36 -0.91 10.51
N LYS A 100 -18.24 -1.72 9.94
CA LYS A 100 -18.52 -1.72 8.50
C LYS A 100 -19.16 -0.42 8.01
N LYS A 101 -19.86 0.29 8.90
CA LYS A 101 -20.46 1.59 8.56
C LYS A 101 -19.42 2.72 8.51
N ALA A 102 -18.35 2.59 9.28
CA ALA A 102 -17.24 3.54 9.30
C ALA A 102 -15.98 2.90 8.71
N TRP A 103 -16.11 2.20 7.60
CA TRP A 103 -15.06 1.39 7.03
C TRP A 103 -13.79 2.17 6.65
N GLY A 104 -13.93 3.46 6.37
CA GLY A 104 -12.79 4.31 6.01
C GLY A 104 -11.89 4.71 7.19
N TYR A 105 -12.32 4.48 8.43
CA TYR A 105 -11.59 4.93 9.61
C TYR A 105 -10.16 4.39 9.69
N PRO A 106 -9.88 3.09 9.46
CA PRO A 106 -8.52 2.58 9.52
C PRO A 106 -7.55 3.25 8.55
N PHE A 107 -8.05 3.74 7.43
CA PHE A 107 -7.21 4.35 6.39
C PHE A 107 -6.75 5.78 6.72
N ARG A 108 -7.19 6.32 7.85
CA ARG A 108 -6.75 7.64 8.32
C ARG A 108 -5.33 7.64 8.87
N PHE A 109 -4.80 6.48 9.19
CA PHE A 109 -3.51 6.36 9.88
C PHE A 109 -2.31 6.30 8.95
N GLY A 110 -2.50 6.45 7.66
CA GLY A 110 -1.42 6.45 6.68
C GLY A 110 -0.82 5.07 6.43
N ILE A 111 -0.44 4.37 7.49
CA ILE A 111 0.07 3.01 7.42
C ILE A 111 -0.53 2.18 8.57
N LEU A 112 -0.88 0.94 8.29
CA LEU A 112 -1.40 0.04 9.32
C LEU A 112 -1.01 -1.41 9.01
N GLU A 113 -0.95 -2.23 10.05
CA GLU A 113 -0.71 -3.65 9.89
C GLU A 113 -2.05 -4.38 9.73
N ILE A 114 -2.07 -5.39 8.88
CA ILE A 114 -3.23 -6.24 8.68
C ILE A 114 -2.83 -7.70 8.84
N SER A 115 -3.82 -8.58 9.10
CA SER A 115 -3.57 -10.00 9.23
C SER A 115 -3.17 -10.62 7.90
N GLU A 116 -2.51 -11.77 7.97
CA GLU A 116 -2.19 -12.56 6.79
C GLU A 116 -3.44 -12.95 6.01
N ASN A 117 -4.53 -13.28 6.71
CA ASN A 117 -5.80 -13.61 6.06
C ASN A 117 -6.34 -12.44 5.25
N ASP A 118 -6.35 -11.24 5.81
CA ASP A 118 -6.81 -10.05 5.10
C ASP A 118 -5.92 -9.74 3.90
N PHE A 119 -4.61 -9.83 4.07
CA PHE A 119 -3.66 -9.62 2.98
C PHE A 119 -3.92 -10.60 1.84
N LYS A 120 -4.04 -11.89 2.14
CA LYS A 120 -4.27 -12.93 1.13
C LYS A 120 -5.60 -12.77 0.42
N LEU A 121 -6.64 -12.35 1.15
CA LEU A 121 -7.96 -12.09 0.55
C LEU A 121 -7.87 -10.98 -0.49
N ILE A 122 -7.25 -9.86 -0.13
CA ILE A 122 -7.08 -8.72 -1.05
C ILE A 122 -6.19 -9.13 -2.22
N ALA A 123 -5.05 -9.77 -1.93
CA ALA A 123 -4.10 -10.20 -2.95
C ALA A 123 -4.73 -11.15 -3.97
N SER A 124 -5.58 -12.08 -3.51
CA SER A 124 -6.24 -13.01 -4.41
C SER A 124 -7.14 -12.31 -5.42
N LYS A 125 -7.76 -11.21 -5.03
CA LYS A 125 -8.58 -10.41 -5.94
C LYS A 125 -7.72 -9.61 -6.91
N MET A 126 -6.63 -9.02 -6.43
CA MET A 126 -5.73 -8.22 -7.26
C MET A 126 -4.95 -9.06 -8.27
N LEU A 127 -4.67 -10.32 -7.94
CA LEU A 127 -3.82 -11.22 -8.72
C LEU A 127 -4.59 -12.39 -9.34
N HIS A 128 -5.93 -12.33 -9.37
CA HIS A 128 -6.80 -13.35 -9.95
C HIS A 128 -6.51 -14.75 -9.37
N ASN A 129 -6.37 -14.83 -8.03
CA ASN A 129 -6.09 -16.07 -7.28
C ASN A 129 -4.70 -16.68 -7.53
N ASP A 130 -3.83 -16.00 -8.28
CA ASP A 130 -2.46 -16.45 -8.49
C ASP A 130 -1.49 -15.61 -7.64
N LEU A 131 -1.12 -16.13 -6.47
CA LEU A 131 -0.22 -15.45 -5.55
C LEU A 131 1.25 -15.81 -5.79
N SER A 132 1.56 -16.61 -6.80
CA SER A 132 2.92 -17.10 -7.03
C SER A 132 3.94 -15.99 -7.28
N ALA A 133 3.50 -14.88 -7.90
CA ALA A 133 4.36 -13.73 -8.15
C ALA A 133 4.90 -13.08 -6.88
N LEU A 134 4.24 -13.28 -5.74
CA LEU A 134 4.67 -12.75 -4.44
C LEU A 134 5.65 -13.68 -3.71
N ASN A 135 5.79 -14.91 -4.16
CA ASN A 135 6.69 -15.92 -3.57
C ASN A 135 6.40 -16.19 -2.06
N PHE A 136 5.14 -16.19 -1.69
CA PHE A 136 4.75 -16.59 -0.32
C PHE A 136 4.69 -18.10 -0.17
#